data_a3c8b2a8596aa6d0a3327c767b2d4016
#
_entry.id   a3c8b2a8596aa6d0a3327c767b2d4016
#
_cell.length_a   1.000
_cell.length_b   1.000
_cell.length_c   1.000
_cell.angle_alpha   90.00
_cell.angle_beta   90.00
_cell.angle_gamma   90.00
#
_symmetry.space_group_name_H-M   'P 1'
#
loop_
_entity.id
_entity.type
_entity.pdbx_description
1 polymer ?
#
loop_
_entity_poly.entity_id
_entity_poly.type
_entity_poly.pdbx_seq_one_letter_code
_entity_poly.pdbx_strand_id
1 'polypeptide(L)'
;IHEVDFAKRPFTLKGDNGTYTCDALIVATGASARYLGLPSEEAYMGKGVSACATCDGFFYKGQDVVVVGGGNTAVEEALYLSNIAKGVTVVHRRDRFRAEAILVDKLMAKTKPGGNVRVIWNHVVDEVLGDASGVTGVRLKHRDTGVAQDVKVHGLFVAIGHTPNTQ
;
A
#
# COMPACT_ATOMS: atom_id res chain seq x y z
N ILE A 1 17.69 -13.81 16.62
CA ILE A 1 18.53 -14.84 15.95
C ILE A 1 19.27 -14.18 14.80
N HIS A 2 20.56 -14.30 14.74
CA HIS A 2 21.41 -13.69 13.73
C HIS A 2 22.24 -14.72 12.92
N GLU A 3 22.22 -15.99 13.33
CA GLU A 3 22.88 -17.08 12.59
C GLU A 3 22.07 -18.37 12.75
N VAL A 4 21.91 -19.14 11.67
CA VAL A 4 21.29 -20.46 11.67
C VAL A 4 22.17 -21.44 10.91
N ASP A 5 22.54 -22.55 11.55
CA ASP A 5 23.20 -23.68 10.91
C ASP A 5 22.19 -24.78 10.56
N PHE A 6 21.97 -24.98 9.25
CA PHE A 6 21.08 -26.00 8.70
C PHE A 6 21.81 -27.29 8.27
N ALA A 7 23.14 -27.38 8.46
CA ALA A 7 23.93 -28.48 7.93
C ALA A 7 23.54 -29.85 8.49
N LYS A 8 23.06 -29.89 9.72
CA LYS A 8 22.62 -31.11 10.40
C LYS A 8 21.48 -30.84 11.37
N ARG A 9 20.74 -31.88 11.74
CA ARG A 9 19.72 -31.84 12.81
C ARG A 9 20.30 -32.34 14.14
N PRO A 10 19.88 -31.75 15.28
CA PRO A 10 19.03 -30.57 15.38
C PRO A 10 19.71 -29.33 14.78
N PHE A 11 18.93 -28.44 14.14
CA PHE A 11 19.43 -27.15 13.65
C PHE A 11 19.92 -26.30 14.81
N THR A 12 21.02 -25.57 14.60
CA THR A 12 21.58 -24.69 15.63
C THR A 12 21.33 -23.24 15.28
N LEU A 13 20.79 -22.49 16.24
CA LEU A 13 20.47 -21.06 16.10
C LEU A 13 21.28 -20.28 17.12
N LYS A 14 21.92 -19.19 16.68
CA LYS A 14 22.59 -18.26 17.58
C LYS A 14 21.79 -16.97 17.68
N GLY A 15 21.52 -16.55 18.88
CA GLY A 15 20.83 -15.31 19.22
C GLY A 15 21.59 -14.52 20.27
N ASP A 16 21.09 -13.33 20.59
CA ASP A 16 21.76 -12.41 21.53
C ASP A 16 21.91 -13.03 22.93
N ASN A 17 20.96 -13.89 23.33
CA ASN A 17 20.90 -14.50 24.67
C ASN A 17 21.44 -15.93 24.69
N GLY A 18 22.07 -16.45 23.63
CA GLY A 18 22.67 -17.77 23.60
C GLY A 18 22.43 -18.58 22.33
N THR A 19 22.72 -19.89 22.44
CA THR A 19 22.55 -20.85 21.36
C THR A 19 21.37 -21.76 21.65
N TYR A 20 20.53 -21.99 20.64
CA TYR A 20 19.34 -22.83 20.71
C TYR A 20 19.43 -23.94 19.66
N THR A 21 18.75 -25.05 19.94
CA THR A 21 18.64 -26.14 18.97
C THR A 21 17.16 -26.49 18.72
N CYS A 22 16.83 -26.90 17.49
CA CYS A 22 15.49 -27.34 17.12
C CYS A 22 15.53 -28.35 15.98
N ASP A 23 14.51 -29.21 15.91
CA ASP A 23 14.34 -30.15 14.81
C ASP A 23 13.59 -29.56 13.60
N ALA A 24 12.80 -28.51 13.87
CA ALA A 24 12.09 -27.72 12.84
C ALA A 24 12.16 -26.23 13.15
N LEU A 25 12.26 -25.40 12.12
CA LEU A 25 12.34 -23.95 12.23
C LEU A 25 11.29 -23.29 11.32
N ILE A 26 10.55 -22.34 11.88
CA ILE A 26 9.67 -21.45 11.13
C ILE A 26 10.31 -20.07 11.08
N VAL A 27 10.64 -19.60 9.87
CA VAL A 27 11.17 -18.25 9.66
C VAL A 27 10.00 -17.29 9.46
N ALA A 28 9.79 -16.38 10.40
CA ALA A 28 8.67 -15.45 10.43
C ALA A 28 9.15 -14.01 10.67
N THR A 29 10.06 -13.52 9.82
CA THR A 29 10.72 -12.23 9.97
C THR A 29 9.87 -11.04 9.50
N GLY A 30 8.73 -11.30 8.87
CA GLY A 30 7.83 -10.28 8.35
C GLY A 30 8.35 -9.58 7.10
N ALA A 31 7.74 -8.45 6.80
CA ALA A 31 8.09 -7.60 5.67
C ALA A 31 7.80 -6.13 6.01
N SER A 32 8.56 -5.24 5.41
CA SER A 32 8.39 -3.79 5.54
C SER A 32 7.66 -3.23 4.32
N ALA A 33 6.64 -2.41 4.54
CA ALA A 33 5.95 -1.73 3.45
C ALA A 33 6.90 -0.79 2.70
N ARG A 34 6.72 -0.72 1.40
CA ARG A 34 7.40 0.26 0.55
C ARG A 34 6.57 1.51 0.46
N TYR A 35 7.23 2.64 0.60
CA TYR A 35 6.66 3.96 0.43
C TYR A 35 7.18 4.64 -0.85
N LEU A 36 6.60 5.78 -1.20
CA LEU A 36 6.97 6.53 -2.41
C LEU A 36 8.32 7.25 -2.25
N GLY A 37 8.72 7.52 -1.01
CA GLY A 37 9.95 8.23 -0.67
C GLY A 37 9.83 9.74 -0.83
N LEU A 38 8.63 10.28 -0.73
CA LEU A 38 8.39 11.72 -0.80
C LEU A 38 8.49 12.34 0.59
N PRO A 39 9.18 13.49 0.77
CA PRO A 39 9.19 14.18 2.05
C PRO A 39 7.79 14.54 2.56
N SER A 40 6.87 14.89 1.65
CA SER A 40 5.46 15.16 1.98
C SER A 40 4.71 13.90 2.43
N GLU A 41 5.05 12.71 1.89
CA GLU A 41 4.50 11.45 2.37
C GLU A 41 4.91 11.19 3.83
N GLU A 42 6.20 11.36 4.13
CA GLU A 42 6.75 11.16 5.48
C GLU A 42 6.11 12.11 6.50
N ALA A 43 5.88 13.37 6.14
CA ALA A 43 5.27 14.37 7.00
C ALA A 43 3.84 14.02 7.47
N TYR A 44 3.12 13.21 6.69
CA TYR A 44 1.74 12.80 6.97
C TYR A 44 1.60 11.31 7.33
N MET A 45 2.70 10.61 7.61
CA MET A 45 2.66 9.23 8.12
C MET A 45 1.83 9.17 9.42
N GLY A 46 0.82 8.28 9.46
CA GLY A 46 -0.11 8.20 10.58
C GLY A 46 -1.09 9.38 10.73
N LYS A 47 -1.05 10.35 9.81
CA LYS A 47 -1.96 11.51 9.75
C LYS A 47 -2.66 11.61 8.39
N GLY A 48 -2.97 10.49 7.79
CA GLY A 48 -3.58 10.41 6.48
C GLY A 48 -2.83 9.54 5.49
N VAL A 49 -1.55 9.23 5.73
CA VAL A 49 -0.78 8.27 4.93
C VAL A 49 -0.67 6.94 5.66
N SER A 50 -1.04 5.84 4.99
CA SER A 50 -0.97 4.48 5.47
C SER A 50 -0.49 3.52 4.37
N ALA A 51 0.01 2.34 4.74
CA ALA A 51 0.32 1.23 3.84
C ALA A 51 -0.49 -0.04 4.20
N CYS A 52 -1.59 0.11 4.94
CA CYS A 52 -2.43 -1.01 5.36
C CYS A 52 -3.91 -0.58 5.42
N ALA A 53 -4.66 -0.89 4.36
CA ALA A 53 -6.08 -0.53 4.33
C ALA A 53 -6.92 -1.29 5.36
N THR A 54 -6.59 -2.53 5.67
CA THR A 54 -7.28 -3.32 6.68
C THR A 54 -6.99 -2.83 8.11
N CYS A 55 -5.82 -2.19 8.34
CA CYS A 55 -5.46 -1.61 9.63
C CYS A 55 -6.19 -0.27 9.85
N ASP A 56 -6.11 0.62 8.86
CA ASP A 56 -6.44 2.04 9.04
C ASP A 56 -7.70 2.48 8.26
N GLY A 57 -8.19 1.66 7.33
CA GLY A 57 -9.30 2.03 6.44
C GLY A 57 -10.58 2.42 7.17
N PHE A 58 -10.83 1.87 8.35
CA PHE A 58 -12.00 2.21 9.15
C PHE A 58 -12.06 3.69 9.55
N PHE A 59 -10.91 4.33 9.76
CA PHE A 59 -10.86 5.76 10.10
C PHE A 59 -11.33 6.68 8.96
N TYR A 60 -11.40 6.15 7.73
CA TYR A 60 -11.83 6.88 6.53
C TYR A 60 -13.25 6.52 6.08
N LYS A 61 -14.07 5.97 6.99
CA LYS A 61 -15.46 5.64 6.69
C LYS A 61 -16.22 6.87 6.20
N GLY A 62 -16.82 6.76 5.00
CA GLY A 62 -17.60 7.84 4.39
C GLY A 62 -16.77 9.00 3.84
N GLN A 63 -15.44 8.86 3.76
CA GLN A 63 -14.52 9.87 3.20
C GLN A 63 -13.95 9.39 1.86
N ASP A 64 -13.41 10.34 1.09
CA ASP A 64 -12.72 10.04 -0.16
C ASP A 64 -11.26 9.70 0.12
N VAL A 65 -10.74 8.62 -0.50
CA VAL A 65 -9.38 8.13 -0.32
C VAL A 65 -8.70 7.84 -1.66
N VAL A 66 -7.36 7.82 -1.64
CA VAL A 66 -6.52 7.38 -2.77
C VAL A 66 -5.81 6.08 -2.39
N VAL A 67 -5.73 5.15 -3.33
CA VAL A 67 -4.85 3.98 -3.28
C VAL A 67 -3.83 4.09 -4.40
N VAL A 68 -2.54 4.00 -4.06
CA VAL A 68 -1.45 4.05 -5.04
C VAL A 68 -0.86 2.68 -5.24
N GLY A 69 -0.91 2.19 -6.46
CA GLY A 69 -0.37 0.88 -6.82
C GLY A 69 -1.07 0.26 -8.02
N GLY A 70 -0.79 -1.02 -8.28
CA GLY A 70 -1.40 -1.71 -9.44
C GLY A 70 -1.12 -3.21 -9.46
N GLY A 71 -0.61 -3.77 -8.37
CA GLY A 71 -0.53 -5.20 -8.11
C GLY A 71 -1.73 -5.70 -7.29
N ASN A 72 -1.72 -6.96 -6.90
CA ASN A 72 -2.78 -7.60 -6.11
C ASN A 72 -3.11 -6.78 -4.86
N THR A 73 -2.10 -6.43 -4.05
CA THR A 73 -2.30 -5.64 -2.84
C THR A 73 -3.08 -4.35 -3.09
N ALA A 74 -2.73 -3.57 -4.12
CA ALA A 74 -3.42 -2.32 -4.42
C ALA A 74 -4.88 -2.53 -4.82
N VAL A 75 -5.14 -3.57 -5.61
CA VAL A 75 -6.51 -3.91 -6.06
C VAL A 75 -7.35 -4.44 -4.90
N GLU A 76 -6.79 -5.29 -4.05
CA GLU A 76 -7.45 -5.83 -2.86
C GLU A 76 -7.76 -4.72 -1.84
N GLU A 77 -6.80 -3.83 -1.57
CA GLU A 77 -7.02 -2.67 -0.68
C GLU A 77 -8.07 -1.72 -1.23
N ALA A 78 -8.06 -1.45 -2.54
CA ALA A 78 -9.09 -0.61 -3.17
C ALA A 78 -10.49 -1.26 -3.10
N LEU A 79 -10.59 -2.58 -3.29
CA LEU A 79 -11.82 -3.33 -3.12
C LEU A 79 -12.32 -3.28 -1.67
N TYR A 80 -11.43 -3.46 -0.70
CA TYR A 80 -11.76 -3.36 0.72
C TYR A 80 -12.27 -1.96 1.06
N LEU A 81 -11.52 -0.92 0.71
CA LEU A 81 -11.88 0.48 0.96
C LEU A 81 -13.18 0.90 0.26
N SER A 82 -13.48 0.33 -0.91
CA SER A 82 -14.73 0.63 -1.62
C SER A 82 -16.00 0.24 -0.86
N ASN A 83 -15.89 -0.60 0.18
CA ASN A 83 -17.02 -0.98 1.02
C ASN A 83 -17.22 -0.05 2.23
N ILE A 84 -16.25 0.81 2.53
CA ILE A 84 -16.27 1.69 3.72
C ILE A 84 -16.09 3.16 3.37
N ALA A 85 -15.27 3.50 2.39
CA ALA A 85 -15.04 4.87 1.95
C ALA A 85 -16.21 5.38 1.11
N LYS A 86 -16.38 6.69 1.02
CA LYS A 86 -17.32 7.35 0.13
C LYS A 86 -16.90 7.15 -1.33
N GLY A 87 -15.63 7.35 -1.62
CA GLY A 87 -15.04 7.18 -2.93
C GLY A 87 -13.60 6.72 -2.85
N VAL A 88 -13.18 5.85 -3.76
CA VAL A 88 -11.80 5.34 -3.87
C VAL A 88 -11.22 5.72 -5.22
N THR A 89 -10.13 6.47 -5.21
CA THR A 89 -9.36 6.78 -6.41
C THR A 89 -8.14 5.88 -6.45
N VAL A 90 -8.03 4.99 -7.44
CA VAL A 90 -6.82 4.18 -7.64
C VAL A 90 -5.90 4.89 -8.61
N VAL A 91 -4.68 5.18 -8.19
CA VAL A 91 -3.66 5.83 -9.02
C VAL A 91 -2.62 4.80 -9.43
N HIS A 92 -2.46 4.60 -10.73
CA HIS A 92 -1.48 3.67 -11.25
C HIS A 92 -0.59 4.33 -12.30
N ARG A 93 0.73 4.06 -12.18
CA ARG A 93 1.76 4.62 -13.07
C ARG A 93 1.80 4.04 -14.48
N ARG A 94 0.95 3.07 -14.80
CA ARG A 94 0.84 2.41 -16.11
C ARG A 94 -0.61 2.46 -16.59
N ASP A 95 -0.83 1.99 -17.81
CA ASP A 95 -2.14 1.92 -18.46
C ASP A 95 -2.96 0.67 -18.14
N ARG A 96 -2.39 -0.27 -17.35
CA ARG A 96 -3.06 -1.51 -16.94
C ARG A 96 -2.54 -2.01 -15.59
N PHE A 97 -3.39 -2.70 -14.85
CA PHE A 97 -3.02 -3.40 -13.63
C PHE A 97 -2.14 -4.62 -13.91
N ARG A 98 -1.37 -5.03 -12.91
CA ARG A 98 -0.57 -6.26 -12.88
C ARG A 98 -1.14 -7.28 -11.91
N ALA A 99 -2.28 -6.99 -11.34
CA ALA A 99 -3.03 -7.88 -10.45
C ALA A 99 -3.66 -9.03 -11.25
N GLU A 100 -4.09 -10.05 -10.52
CA GLU A 100 -4.84 -11.17 -11.08
C GLU A 100 -6.13 -10.72 -11.76
N ALA A 101 -6.47 -11.33 -12.90
CA ALA A 101 -7.59 -10.92 -13.72
C ALA A 101 -8.92 -10.85 -12.94
N ILE A 102 -9.18 -11.82 -12.07
CA ILE A 102 -10.41 -11.86 -11.26
C ILE A 102 -10.52 -10.69 -10.28
N LEU A 103 -9.39 -10.20 -9.74
CA LEU A 103 -9.37 -9.03 -8.86
C LEU A 103 -9.59 -7.76 -9.67
N VAL A 104 -8.95 -7.66 -10.82
CA VAL A 104 -9.12 -6.54 -11.75
C VAL A 104 -10.58 -6.44 -12.20
N ASP A 105 -11.20 -7.55 -12.62
CA ASP A 105 -12.61 -7.57 -13.04
C ASP A 105 -13.55 -7.08 -11.94
N LYS A 106 -13.34 -7.52 -10.70
CA LYS A 106 -14.11 -7.06 -9.54
C LYS A 106 -13.94 -5.55 -9.30
N LEU A 107 -12.71 -5.04 -9.40
CA LEU A 107 -12.43 -3.61 -9.21
C LEU A 107 -13.06 -2.79 -10.34
N MET A 108 -12.89 -3.22 -11.60
CA MET A 108 -13.45 -2.54 -12.76
C MET A 108 -14.99 -2.56 -12.79
N ALA A 109 -15.61 -3.57 -12.20
CA ALA A 109 -17.06 -3.55 -12.00
C ALA A 109 -17.52 -2.39 -11.10
N LYS A 110 -16.70 -2.01 -10.10
CA LYS A 110 -16.99 -0.88 -9.20
C LYS A 110 -16.66 0.51 -9.81
N THR A 111 -16.09 0.57 -11.01
CA THR A 111 -15.92 1.83 -11.76
C THR A 111 -17.13 2.19 -12.64
N LYS A 112 -18.08 1.28 -12.78
CA LYS A 112 -19.31 1.47 -13.57
C LYS A 112 -20.29 2.40 -12.84
N PRO A 113 -21.32 2.93 -13.53
CA PRO A 113 -22.37 3.75 -12.90
C PRO A 113 -22.97 3.06 -11.66
N GLY A 114 -23.02 3.80 -10.55
CA GLY A 114 -23.43 3.28 -9.23
C GLY A 114 -22.30 2.73 -8.38
N GLY A 115 -21.10 2.54 -8.93
CA GLY A 115 -19.89 2.24 -8.16
C GLY A 115 -19.23 3.51 -7.61
N ASN A 116 -18.32 3.31 -6.66
CA ASN A 116 -17.59 4.40 -5.99
C ASN A 116 -16.07 4.35 -6.21
N VAL A 117 -15.61 3.61 -7.22
CA VAL A 117 -14.20 3.53 -7.58
C VAL A 117 -13.95 4.27 -8.89
N ARG A 118 -12.84 5.01 -8.96
CA ARG A 118 -12.29 5.52 -10.21
C ARG A 118 -10.82 5.17 -10.33
N VAL A 119 -10.33 5.01 -11.55
CA VAL A 119 -8.91 4.73 -11.81
C VAL A 119 -8.30 5.86 -12.60
N ILE A 120 -7.13 6.32 -12.15
CA ILE A 120 -6.31 7.33 -12.83
C ILE A 120 -5.04 6.62 -13.31
N TRP A 121 -4.96 6.40 -14.61
CA TRP A 121 -3.84 5.74 -15.27
C TRP A 121 -2.70 6.70 -15.60
N ASN A 122 -1.50 6.16 -15.76
CA ASN A 122 -0.29 6.89 -16.18
C ASN A 122 0.09 8.06 -15.28
N HIS A 123 -0.31 8.01 -14.00
CA HIS A 123 0.02 9.04 -13.03
C HIS A 123 0.82 8.47 -11.86
N VAL A 124 1.61 9.35 -11.27
CA VAL A 124 2.31 9.14 -10.01
C VAL A 124 1.90 10.22 -9.02
N VAL A 125 2.05 9.94 -7.72
CA VAL A 125 1.94 10.97 -6.70
C VAL A 125 3.21 11.80 -6.75
N ASP A 126 3.07 13.10 -6.91
CA ASP A 126 4.16 14.09 -6.90
C ASP A 126 4.32 14.71 -5.51
N GLU A 127 3.19 14.94 -4.83
CA GLU A 127 3.17 15.54 -3.50
C GLU A 127 1.93 15.08 -2.71
N VAL A 128 2.08 14.91 -1.41
CA VAL A 128 0.96 14.74 -0.48
C VAL A 128 0.62 16.11 0.10
N LEU A 129 -0.62 16.53 -0.06
CA LEU A 129 -1.13 17.83 0.39
C LEU A 129 -1.86 17.65 1.72
N GLY A 130 -1.64 18.56 2.63
CA GLY A 130 -2.30 18.51 3.93
C GLY A 130 -2.07 19.76 4.78
N ASP A 131 -2.65 19.74 5.94
CA ASP A 131 -2.54 20.80 6.94
C ASP A 131 -2.31 20.20 8.35
N ALA A 132 -2.54 20.98 9.40
CA ALA A 132 -2.37 20.53 10.78
C ALA A 132 -3.29 19.35 11.16
N SER A 133 -4.40 19.16 10.46
CA SER A 133 -5.37 18.08 10.70
C SER A 133 -5.00 16.77 9.98
N GLY A 134 -4.07 16.80 9.01
CA GLY A 134 -3.62 15.66 8.22
C GLY A 134 -3.75 15.87 6.72
N VAL A 135 -3.90 14.75 5.96
CA VAL A 135 -4.00 14.78 4.51
C VAL A 135 -5.31 15.43 4.06
N THR A 136 -5.22 16.41 3.15
CA THR A 136 -6.37 17.08 2.51
C THR A 136 -6.43 16.81 1.01
N GLY A 137 -5.36 16.21 0.43
CA GLY A 137 -5.31 15.89 -0.98
C GLY A 137 -3.99 15.26 -1.40
N VAL A 138 -3.90 14.95 -2.67
CA VAL A 138 -2.65 14.53 -3.33
C VAL A 138 -2.50 15.27 -4.65
N ARG A 139 -1.29 15.68 -4.97
CA ARG A 139 -0.91 16.15 -6.30
C ARG A 139 -0.45 14.97 -7.13
N LEU A 140 -1.12 14.74 -8.23
CA LEU A 140 -0.78 13.71 -9.19
C LEU A 140 -0.09 14.34 -10.39
N LYS A 141 0.89 13.64 -10.97
CA LYS A 141 1.59 14.06 -12.17
C LYS A 141 1.50 12.98 -13.23
N HIS A 142 1.07 13.35 -14.42
CA HIS A 142 1.07 12.44 -15.55
C HIS A 142 2.51 12.14 -15.99
N ARG A 143 2.84 10.85 -16.12
CA ARG A 143 4.21 10.39 -16.34
C ARG A 143 4.86 10.92 -17.63
N ASP A 144 4.08 10.98 -18.69
CA ASP A 144 4.63 11.28 -20.01
C ASP A 144 4.55 12.78 -20.33
N THR A 145 3.46 13.44 -19.91
CA THR A 145 3.24 14.88 -20.20
C THR A 145 3.73 15.80 -19.11
N GLY A 146 3.93 15.31 -17.90
CA GLY A 146 4.27 16.11 -16.74
C GLY A 146 3.13 16.98 -16.19
N VAL A 147 1.94 16.92 -16.79
CA VAL A 147 0.78 17.70 -16.33
C VAL A 147 0.39 17.25 -14.94
N ALA A 148 0.25 18.23 -14.04
CA ALA A 148 -0.16 17.99 -12.64
C ALA A 148 -1.65 18.27 -12.45
N GLN A 149 -2.27 17.52 -11.53
CA GLN A 149 -3.63 17.73 -11.05
C GLN A 149 -3.72 17.42 -9.56
N ASP A 150 -4.50 18.20 -8.83
CA ASP A 150 -4.76 17.96 -7.43
C ASP A 150 -6.06 17.18 -7.25
N VAL A 151 -6.03 16.19 -6.36
CA VAL A 151 -7.19 15.36 -6.00
C VAL A 151 -7.44 15.53 -4.51
N LYS A 152 -8.62 16.04 -4.15
CA LYS A 152 -9.05 16.18 -2.74
C LYS A 152 -9.37 14.81 -2.15
N VAL A 153 -8.70 14.42 -1.10
CA VAL A 153 -8.89 13.17 -0.35
C VAL A 153 -8.44 13.35 1.08
N HIS A 154 -8.91 12.48 1.97
CA HIS A 154 -8.58 12.50 3.40
C HIS A 154 -7.58 11.43 3.78
N GLY A 155 -7.33 10.45 2.90
CA GLY A 155 -6.38 9.37 3.13
C GLY A 155 -5.67 8.92 1.86
N LEU A 156 -4.39 8.59 2.02
CA LEU A 156 -3.53 8.02 0.99
C LEU A 156 -3.05 6.65 1.46
N PHE A 157 -3.40 5.60 0.72
CA PHE A 157 -2.95 4.23 0.95
C PHE A 157 -1.88 3.85 -0.07
N VAL A 158 -0.67 3.57 0.39
CA VAL A 158 0.48 3.27 -0.46
C VAL A 158 0.64 1.75 -0.57
N ALA A 159 0.22 1.19 -1.70
CA ALA A 159 0.15 -0.26 -1.95
C ALA A 159 1.08 -0.66 -3.11
N ILE A 160 2.37 -0.29 -3.01
CA ILE A 160 3.39 -0.54 -4.05
C ILE A 160 4.26 -1.76 -3.78
N GLY A 161 3.92 -2.54 -2.76
CA GLY A 161 4.59 -3.78 -2.38
C GLY A 161 5.34 -3.70 -1.07
N HIS A 162 5.97 -4.82 -0.71
CA HIS A 162 6.72 -5.01 0.53
C HIS A 162 8.13 -5.49 0.22
N THR A 163 9.04 -5.25 1.15
CA THR A 163 10.38 -5.82 1.16
C THR A 163 10.45 -6.85 2.28
N PRO A 164 10.72 -8.13 1.99
CA PRO A 164 10.88 -9.14 3.02
C PRO A 164 12.06 -8.82 3.94
N ASN A 165 11.90 -9.06 5.24
CA ASN A 165 12.95 -8.86 6.24
C ASN A 165 13.77 -10.16 6.36
N THR A 166 14.54 -10.48 5.32
CA THR A 166 15.31 -11.75 5.18
C THR A 166 16.78 -11.51 4.96
N GLN A 167 17.29 -10.36 5.30
CA GLN A 167 18.73 -10.00 5.19
C GLN A 167 19.52 -10.49 6.40
#